data_3aba20b699cb0b07c3aaf8eb46f1c643
#
_entry.id   3aba20b699cb0b07c3aaf8eb46f1c643
#
_cell.length_a   1.000
_cell.length_b   1.000
_cell.length_c   1.000
_cell.angle_alpha   90.00
_cell.angle_beta   90.00
_cell.angle_gamma   90.00
#
_symmetry.space_group_name_H-M   'P 1'
#
loop_
_entity.id
_entity.type
_entity.pdbx_description
1 polymer ?
#
loop_
_entity_poly.entity_id
_entity_poly.type
_entity_poly.pdbx_seq_one_letter_code
_entity_poly.pdbx_strand_id
1 'polypeptide(L)'
;MPSIAVTTAERPPAPTTALIDRVSVAVLVDGALTAPVVRELPDGVQALDVSAPEGAAVEIRLATPLQDAVGYWYPDAGWQRSLPPDWAGRLNADLVHGCAIGCLYETSGQTLLTFAAEDATAETHLVFGVSEQRKLFTVHVELTAGREPFTVLFAGRSPSPAAALRPLRRRLVGAAKLPPLALPEVGRTPAYSTWYAFGQEVTADGVALEAGRAAALGCGLLILDDGWQRGGRERGYAWAGDWQVDTVKFPDLAGHVRGVQGLGMAYMAWIAPLLLGPDSPEWQRLSPYARVPSPTAPGAYVLDPREPRVRAHVLEVCTRLVADHGLDGLKLDFLDDATGYADDGGDPVGPAMALLLGDLRAALCALCPRGPLVEVRQPYAGPGMSAYGNLLRATDCPADATANRIRTIDAALCAIGGAVHSDMLMWDPGASAEAAARQIQSVLHAVPQLSCRIGELSQEHREVVTFWLRQWRRLRPVLLDGEVEPGRPDELYPLVRAHAGDAQVVVAHAERPVPLDLMRHPRADLVNATAADGLVCVVRHASLQATLTTYDARGRVTRSGPHTFAPGAVRLDIPPSGLLTVRPPD
;
A
#
# COMPACT_ATOMS: atom_id res chain seq x y z
N MET A 1 -60.65 29.50 6.19
CA MET A 1 -59.24 29.14 6.38
C MET A 1 -59.17 28.11 7.51
N PRO A 2 -58.87 26.84 7.26
CA PRO A 2 -58.73 25.87 8.34
C PRO A 2 -57.37 26.06 9.03
N SER A 3 -57.44 26.14 10.35
CA SER A 3 -56.30 26.22 11.26
C SER A 3 -55.51 24.88 11.20
N ILE A 4 -54.25 24.96 10.82
CA ILE A 4 -53.32 23.84 10.89
C ILE A 4 -52.93 23.71 12.35
N ALA A 5 -53.42 22.65 13.01
CA ALA A 5 -52.94 22.24 14.31
C ALA A 5 -51.51 21.74 14.15
N VAL A 6 -50.55 22.50 14.64
CA VAL A 6 -49.17 22.04 14.83
C VAL A 6 -49.17 21.06 16.00
N THR A 7 -49.24 19.78 15.71
CA THR A 7 -48.88 18.74 16.68
C THR A 7 -47.45 18.95 17.05
N THR A 8 -47.17 19.38 18.28
CA THR A 8 -45.84 19.33 18.89
C THR A 8 -45.45 17.86 18.96
N ALA A 9 -44.71 17.39 17.94
CA ALA A 9 -44.04 16.11 18.02
C ALA A 9 -43.13 16.16 19.27
N GLU A 10 -43.37 15.28 20.21
CA GLU A 10 -42.49 15.07 21.35
C GLU A 10 -41.08 14.92 20.82
N ARG A 11 -40.19 15.80 21.31
CA ARG A 11 -38.76 15.76 20.99
C ARG A 11 -38.28 14.35 21.34
N PRO A 12 -37.75 13.55 20.39
CA PRO A 12 -37.24 12.24 20.72
C PRO A 12 -36.24 12.40 21.87
N PRO A 13 -36.16 11.47 22.82
CA PRO A 13 -35.18 11.54 23.90
C PRO A 13 -33.81 11.82 23.31
N ALA A 14 -33.07 12.70 23.99
CA ALA A 14 -31.75 13.14 23.49
C ALA A 14 -30.94 11.88 23.13
N PRO A 15 -30.39 11.81 21.90
CA PRO A 15 -29.69 10.61 21.45
C PRO A 15 -28.60 10.28 22.45
N THR A 16 -28.47 9.01 22.82
CA THR A 16 -27.42 8.50 23.68
C THR A 16 -26.09 8.62 22.92
N THR A 17 -25.55 9.85 22.82
CA THR A 17 -24.26 10.12 22.23
C THR A 17 -23.23 10.18 23.35
N ALA A 18 -22.18 9.39 23.24
CA ALA A 18 -21.00 9.55 24.09
C ALA A 18 -20.09 10.60 23.45
N LEU A 19 -19.56 11.51 24.26
CA LEU A 19 -18.50 12.45 23.87
C LEU A 19 -17.18 11.97 24.49
N ILE A 20 -16.27 11.47 23.65
CA ILE A 20 -15.02 10.89 24.06
C ILE A 20 -13.92 11.61 23.29
N ASP A 21 -13.02 12.27 24.00
CA ASP A 21 -11.88 12.96 23.39
C ASP A 21 -12.26 13.94 22.27
N ARG A 22 -13.40 14.64 22.44
CA ARG A 22 -14.08 15.52 21.46
C ARG A 22 -14.68 14.80 20.25
N VAL A 23 -14.67 13.49 20.22
CA VAL A 23 -15.37 12.69 19.20
C VAL A 23 -16.75 12.32 19.77
N SER A 24 -17.78 12.72 19.07
CA SER A 24 -19.17 12.33 19.34
C SER A 24 -19.44 10.98 18.70
N VAL A 25 -19.93 10.03 19.47
CA VAL A 25 -20.18 8.66 19.02
C VAL A 25 -21.67 8.34 19.16
N ALA A 26 -22.28 7.78 18.12
CA ALA A 26 -23.65 7.26 18.15
C ALA A 26 -23.71 5.94 17.37
N VAL A 27 -24.59 5.04 17.82
CA VAL A 27 -24.86 3.74 17.18
C VAL A 27 -26.34 3.61 16.91
N LEU A 28 -26.68 3.22 15.68
CA LEU A 28 -28.05 2.89 15.30
C LEU A 28 -28.11 1.42 14.86
N VAL A 29 -29.14 0.73 15.31
CA VAL A 29 -29.47 -0.64 14.88
C VAL A 29 -30.88 -0.59 14.33
N ASP A 30 -31.08 -0.97 13.07
CA ASP A 30 -32.35 -0.84 12.33
C ASP A 30 -32.96 0.57 12.45
N GLY A 31 -32.12 1.60 12.40
CA GLY A 31 -32.51 3.00 12.53
C GLY A 31 -32.80 3.47 13.96
N ALA A 32 -32.79 2.60 14.95
CA ALA A 32 -33.02 2.93 16.35
C ALA A 32 -31.68 3.22 17.08
N LEU A 33 -31.61 4.36 17.78
CA LEU A 33 -30.44 4.71 18.60
C LEU A 33 -30.26 3.72 19.73
N THR A 34 -29.04 3.21 19.88
CA THR A 34 -28.61 2.32 20.96
C THR A 34 -27.50 2.97 21.78
N ALA A 35 -27.35 2.55 23.04
CA ALA A 35 -26.27 3.06 23.89
C ALA A 35 -24.92 2.53 23.38
N PRO A 36 -23.97 3.41 23.03
CA PRO A 36 -22.66 2.97 22.59
C PRO A 36 -21.87 2.34 23.75
N VAL A 37 -21.24 1.20 23.50
CA VAL A 37 -20.32 0.53 24.44
C VAL A 37 -18.91 0.87 24.03
N VAL A 38 -18.25 1.73 24.79
CA VAL A 38 -16.87 2.19 24.49
C VAL A 38 -15.93 1.73 25.58
N ARG A 39 -14.81 1.14 25.17
CA ARG A 39 -13.70 0.73 26.03
C ARG A 39 -12.46 1.55 25.72
N GLU A 40 -11.80 2.06 26.76
CA GLU A 40 -10.49 2.67 26.60
C GLU A 40 -9.42 1.56 26.50
N LEU A 41 -8.56 1.70 25.51
CA LEU A 41 -7.44 0.81 25.26
C LEU A 41 -6.10 1.53 25.58
N PRO A 42 -5.00 0.81 25.81
CA PRO A 42 -3.68 1.42 25.87
C PRO A 42 -3.39 2.31 24.64
N ASP A 43 -2.49 3.28 24.81
CA ASP A 43 -2.08 4.23 23.76
C ASP A 43 -3.17 5.26 23.35
N GLY A 44 -4.20 5.47 24.18
CA GLY A 44 -5.25 6.47 23.94
C GLY A 44 -6.24 6.07 22.83
N VAL A 45 -6.24 4.82 22.41
CA VAL A 45 -7.22 4.29 21.47
C VAL A 45 -8.50 3.91 22.19
N GLN A 46 -9.64 4.20 21.59
CA GLN A 46 -10.96 3.79 22.04
C GLN A 46 -11.49 2.67 21.15
N ALA A 47 -12.16 1.68 21.73
CA ALA A 47 -12.85 0.64 21.00
C ALA A 47 -14.36 0.77 21.22
N LEU A 48 -15.10 0.97 20.15
CA LEU A 48 -16.55 0.98 20.14
C LEU A 48 -17.06 -0.39 19.70
N ASP A 49 -17.61 -1.15 20.64
CA ASP A 49 -18.15 -2.48 20.39
C ASP A 49 -19.64 -2.40 20.08
N VAL A 50 -20.07 -3.00 18.98
CA VAL A 50 -21.47 -3.03 18.54
C VAL A 50 -21.90 -4.46 18.39
N SER A 51 -22.95 -4.84 19.15
CA SER A 51 -23.64 -6.11 19.04
C SER A 51 -25.05 -5.86 18.54
N ALA A 52 -25.46 -6.54 17.49
CA ALA A 52 -26.79 -6.44 16.91
C ALA A 52 -27.26 -7.83 16.47
N PRO A 53 -28.59 -8.06 16.32
CA PRO A 53 -29.09 -9.30 15.71
C PRO A 53 -28.45 -9.54 14.33
N GLU A 54 -28.18 -10.80 14.00
CA GLU A 54 -27.68 -11.17 12.67
C GLU A 54 -28.64 -10.66 11.58
N GLY A 55 -28.11 -9.98 10.58
CA GLY A 55 -28.87 -9.37 9.49
C GLY A 55 -29.42 -7.96 9.78
N ALA A 56 -29.27 -7.42 10.98
CA ALA A 56 -29.69 -6.06 11.29
C ALA A 56 -28.82 -5.02 10.58
N ALA A 57 -29.43 -3.91 10.16
CA ALA A 57 -28.70 -2.77 9.64
C ALA A 57 -28.02 -2.00 10.79
N VAL A 58 -26.70 -1.84 10.73
CA VAL A 58 -25.92 -1.12 11.73
C VAL A 58 -25.31 0.12 11.10
N GLU A 59 -25.45 1.26 11.78
CA GLU A 59 -24.80 2.51 11.44
C GLU A 59 -24.06 3.05 12.66
N ILE A 60 -22.73 3.23 12.52
CA ILE A 60 -21.86 3.84 13.52
C ILE A 60 -21.51 5.24 13.05
N ARG A 61 -21.80 6.25 13.87
CA ARG A 61 -21.52 7.65 13.57
C ARG A 61 -20.41 8.17 14.48
N LEU A 62 -19.34 8.65 13.87
CA LEU A 62 -18.29 9.42 14.53
C LEU A 62 -18.36 10.86 14.03
N ALA A 63 -18.31 11.84 14.93
CA ALA A 63 -18.33 13.23 14.53
C ALA A 63 -17.38 14.06 15.41
N THR A 64 -16.69 15.03 14.81
CA THR A 64 -15.78 15.94 15.51
C THR A 64 -15.92 17.37 14.98
N PRO A 65 -15.72 18.42 15.82
CA PRO A 65 -15.68 19.80 15.34
C PRO A 65 -14.60 20.00 14.29
N LEU A 66 -14.91 20.80 13.26
CA LEU A 66 -13.98 21.06 12.15
C LEU A 66 -12.69 21.73 12.58
N GLN A 67 -12.76 22.66 13.55
CA GLN A 67 -11.60 23.49 13.95
C GLN A 67 -10.93 24.11 12.70
N ASP A 68 -9.64 23.85 12.48
CA ASP A 68 -8.88 24.23 11.31
C ASP A 68 -8.48 23.02 10.45
N ALA A 69 -9.37 22.02 10.38
CA ALA A 69 -9.18 20.84 9.53
C ALA A 69 -8.89 21.23 8.07
N VAL A 70 -7.88 20.60 7.48
CA VAL A 70 -7.46 20.89 6.10
C VAL A 70 -7.58 19.70 5.16
N GLY A 71 -7.64 18.48 5.71
CA GLY A 71 -7.71 17.29 4.88
C GLY A 71 -8.22 16.06 5.62
N TYR A 72 -8.72 15.14 4.82
CA TYR A 72 -9.12 13.81 5.24
C TYR A 72 -8.36 12.77 4.43
N TRP A 73 -7.64 11.90 5.13
CA TRP A 73 -6.85 10.84 4.55
C TRP A 73 -7.56 9.49 4.69
N TYR A 74 -7.53 8.72 3.63
CA TYR A 74 -7.82 7.28 3.59
C TYR A 74 -6.91 6.64 2.52
N PRO A 75 -6.62 5.32 2.56
CA PRO A 75 -5.54 4.70 1.77
C PRO A 75 -5.64 4.90 0.26
N ASP A 76 -6.86 4.90 -0.30
CA ASP A 76 -7.10 4.99 -1.74
C ASP A 76 -7.51 6.39 -2.20
N ALA A 77 -7.33 7.41 -1.36
CA ALA A 77 -7.69 8.80 -1.68
C ALA A 77 -6.93 9.37 -2.90
N GLY A 78 -5.77 8.81 -3.23
CA GLY A 78 -4.95 9.29 -4.34
C GLY A 78 -4.61 10.77 -4.20
N TRP A 79 -5.05 11.58 -5.16
CA TRP A 79 -4.86 13.03 -5.16
C TRP A 79 -5.95 13.78 -4.37
N GLN A 80 -7.08 13.15 -4.06
CA GLN A 80 -8.20 13.77 -3.36
C GLN A 80 -7.97 13.75 -1.86
N ARG A 81 -7.36 14.81 -1.34
CA ARG A 81 -7.03 14.98 0.07
C ARG A 81 -7.83 16.09 0.75
N SER A 82 -8.74 16.73 0.01
CA SER A 82 -9.60 17.80 0.51
C SER A 82 -10.74 17.24 1.38
N LEU A 83 -11.40 18.14 2.09
CA LEU A 83 -12.60 17.81 2.86
C LEU A 83 -13.82 17.77 1.91
N PRO A 84 -14.43 16.61 1.67
CA PRO A 84 -15.68 16.55 0.93
C PRO A 84 -16.85 17.05 1.77
N PRO A 85 -17.95 17.52 1.18
CA PRO A 85 -19.22 17.62 1.90
C PRO A 85 -19.74 16.23 2.26
N ASP A 86 -20.56 16.13 3.33
CA ASP A 86 -21.03 14.85 3.90
C ASP A 86 -21.90 14.01 2.92
N TRP A 87 -22.45 14.64 1.88
CA TRP A 87 -23.21 13.97 0.84
C TRP A 87 -22.35 13.42 -0.32
N ALA A 88 -21.05 13.78 -0.40
CA ALA A 88 -20.16 13.39 -1.51
C ALA A 88 -19.12 12.31 -1.14
N GLY A 89 -18.63 12.31 0.10
CA GLY A 89 -17.62 11.33 0.52
C GLY A 89 -18.23 9.93 0.64
N ARG A 90 -17.74 8.99 -0.16
CA ARG A 90 -18.18 7.59 -0.19
C ARG A 90 -16.99 6.67 -0.39
N LEU A 91 -17.01 5.53 0.31
CA LEU A 91 -16.04 4.45 0.13
C LEU A 91 -16.70 3.14 0.51
N ASN A 92 -16.64 2.15 -0.36
CA ASN A 92 -16.92 0.77 -0.02
C ASN A 92 -15.61 0.11 0.40
N ALA A 93 -15.64 -0.68 1.46
CA ALA A 93 -14.48 -1.41 1.93
C ALA A 93 -14.86 -2.85 2.24
N ASP A 94 -14.06 -3.77 1.71
CA ASP A 94 -14.11 -5.20 1.98
C ASP A 94 -12.69 -5.80 1.88
N LEU A 95 -12.59 -7.12 1.79
CA LEU A 95 -11.29 -7.78 1.70
C LEU A 95 -10.51 -7.42 0.43
N VAL A 96 -11.21 -7.23 -0.70
CA VAL A 96 -10.58 -7.04 -2.04
C VAL A 96 -10.74 -5.65 -2.60
N HIS A 97 -11.33 -4.73 -1.85
CA HIS A 97 -11.49 -3.34 -2.27
C HIS A 97 -11.50 -2.38 -1.08
N GLY A 98 -10.68 -1.36 -1.13
CA GLY A 98 -10.62 -0.32 -0.11
C GLY A 98 -10.25 -0.82 1.29
N CYS A 99 -10.40 0.02 2.28
CA CYS A 99 -10.36 -0.36 3.69
C CYS A 99 -11.04 0.69 4.58
N ALA A 100 -11.72 0.24 5.64
CA ALA A 100 -12.43 1.09 6.58
C ALA A 100 -11.45 1.75 7.58
N ILE A 101 -10.57 2.61 7.07
CA ILE A 101 -9.60 3.40 7.84
C ILE A 101 -9.65 4.83 7.34
N GLY A 102 -9.62 5.80 8.26
CA GLY A 102 -9.57 7.21 7.89
C GLY A 102 -8.95 8.09 8.97
N CYS A 103 -8.50 9.26 8.57
CA CYS A 103 -7.86 10.22 9.44
C CYS A 103 -8.17 11.66 8.99
N LEU A 104 -8.83 12.43 9.87
CA LEU A 104 -9.02 13.88 9.74
C LEU A 104 -7.86 14.59 10.44
N TYR A 105 -7.25 15.59 9.78
CA TYR A 105 -6.12 16.34 10.33
C TYR A 105 -6.23 17.83 10.04
N GLU A 106 -5.58 18.63 10.88
CA GLU A 106 -5.59 20.09 10.84
C GLU A 106 -4.30 20.67 10.22
N THR A 107 -4.27 21.99 10.01
CA THR A 107 -3.15 22.73 9.40
C THR A 107 -1.80 22.48 10.09
N SER A 108 -1.80 22.25 11.42
CA SER A 108 -0.58 21.91 12.15
C SER A 108 -0.02 20.51 11.82
N GLY A 109 -0.82 19.65 11.16
CA GLY A 109 -0.55 18.24 10.93
C GLY A 109 -1.05 17.32 12.04
N GLN A 110 -1.61 17.86 13.15
CA GLN A 110 -2.23 17.04 14.19
C GLN A 110 -3.55 16.44 13.69
N THR A 111 -3.87 15.24 14.19
CA THR A 111 -5.16 14.62 13.89
C THR A 111 -6.27 15.17 14.76
N LEU A 112 -7.49 15.14 14.26
CA LEU A 112 -8.72 15.47 14.99
C LEU A 112 -9.57 14.23 15.24
N LEU A 113 -9.52 13.28 14.31
CA LEU A 113 -10.19 11.98 14.36
C LEU A 113 -9.38 10.99 13.52
N THR A 114 -9.10 9.83 14.08
CA THR A 114 -8.57 8.67 13.34
C THR A 114 -9.41 7.47 13.72
N PHE A 115 -9.77 6.64 12.76
CA PHE A 115 -10.55 5.43 13.03
C PHE A 115 -10.11 4.28 12.12
N ALA A 116 -10.45 3.05 12.54
CA ALA A 116 -10.31 1.84 11.76
C ALA A 116 -11.37 0.81 12.18
N ALA A 117 -11.97 0.09 11.22
CA ALA A 117 -12.70 -1.13 11.53
C ALA A 117 -11.73 -2.21 12.00
N GLU A 118 -12.02 -2.87 13.14
CA GLU A 118 -11.13 -3.91 13.68
C GLU A 118 -11.14 -5.16 12.80
N ASP A 119 -12.34 -5.59 12.32
CA ASP A 119 -12.44 -6.60 11.28
C ASP A 119 -12.28 -5.94 9.90
N ALA A 120 -11.06 -5.94 9.39
CA ALA A 120 -10.72 -5.37 8.10
C ALA A 120 -11.19 -6.22 6.90
N THR A 121 -11.90 -7.34 7.14
CA THR A 121 -12.50 -8.19 6.11
C THR A 121 -14.01 -8.00 5.98
N ALA A 122 -14.61 -7.27 6.93
CA ALA A 122 -16.05 -6.99 6.92
C ALA A 122 -16.41 -6.01 5.80
N GLU A 123 -17.47 -6.33 5.08
CA GLU A 123 -18.04 -5.40 4.10
C GLU A 123 -18.67 -4.21 4.84
N THR A 124 -18.17 -3.01 4.54
CA THR A 124 -18.60 -1.76 5.13
C THR A 124 -18.80 -0.69 4.07
N HIS A 125 -19.81 0.14 4.25
CA HIS A 125 -20.02 1.34 3.46
C HIS A 125 -19.72 2.58 4.31
N LEU A 126 -18.76 3.39 3.88
CA LEU A 126 -18.36 4.61 4.55
C LEU A 126 -18.98 5.81 3.89
N VAL A 127 -19.62 6.67 4.67
CA VAL A 127 -20.10 8.00 4.28
C VAL A 127 -19.38 9.01 5.14
N PHE A 128 -18.66 9.96 4.54
CA PHE A 128 -17.88 10.91 5.31
C PHE A 128 -17.85 12.30 4.68
N GLY A 129 -17.67 13.31 5.51
CA GLY A 129 -17.52 14.68 5.04
C GLY A 129 -17.96 15.73 6.03
N VAL A 130 -17.95 16.97 5.54
CA VAL A 130 -18.32 18.16 6.31
C VAL A 130 -19.83 18.32 6.31
N SER A 131 -20.45 18.25 7.48
CA SER A 131 -21.83 18.66 7.68
C SER A 131 -21.94 20.17 7.75
N GLU A 132 -22.46 20.78 6.68
CA GLU A 132 -22.58 22.23 6.53
C GLU A 132 -23.44 22.87 7.62
N GLN A 133 -24.50 22.17 8.05
CA GLN A 133 -25.43 22.63 9.08
C GLN A 133 -24.81 22.61 10.47
N ARG A 134 -24.08 21.52 10.79
CA ARG A 134 -23.56 21.25 12.14
C ARG A 134 -22.15 21.78 12.36
N LYS A 135 -21.42 22.14 11.31
CA LYS A 135 -20.00 22.52 11.34
C LYS A 135 -19.13 21.43 11.97
N LEU A 136 -19.45 20.19 11.65
CA LEU A 136 -18.74 18.99 12.10
C LEU A 136 -18.20 18.23 10.88
N PHE A 137 -17.12 17.52 11.04
CA PHE A 137 -16.77 16.40 10.16
C PHE A 137 -17.42 15.14 10.69
N THR A 138 -18.08 14.39 9.83
CA THR A 138 -18.79 13.16 10.19
C THR A 138 -18.24 11.98 9.40
N VAL A 139 -18.20 10.82 10.05
CA VAL A 139 -17.94 9.52 9.43
C VAL A 139 -19.06 8.58 9.87
N HIS A 140 -19.73 7.99 8.92
CA HIS A 140 -20.71 6.95 9.13
C HIS A 140 -20.12 5.64 8.60
N VAL A 141 -20.08 4.62 9.44
CA VAL A 141 -19.70 3.25 9.07
C VAL A 141 -20.97 2.43 9.06
N GLU A 142 -21.41 2.06 7.88
CA GLU A 142 -22.65 1.31 7.63
C GLU A 142 -22.30 -0.13 7.27
N LEU A 143 -23.00 -1.10 7.87
CA LEU A 143 -22.80 -2.52 7.62
C LEU A 143 -24.05 -3.33 7.98
N THR A 144 -24.10 -4.58 7.51
CA THR A 144 -25.05 -5.58 7.98
C THR A 144 -24.41 -6.40 9.09
N ALA A 145 -25.08 -6.51 10.23
CA ALA A 145 -24.57 -7.24 11.38
C ALA A 145 -24.40 -8.74 11.08
N GLY A 146 -23.22 -9.26 11.37
CA GLY A 146 -22.94 -10.69 11.41
C GLY A 146 -23.23 -11.29 12.79
N ARG A 147 -22.78 -12.52 13.01
CA ARG A 147 -22.91 -13.22 14.31
C ARG A 147 -21.99 -12.66 15.39
N GLU A 148 -20.82 -12.19 14.99
CA GLU A 148 -19.84 -11.63 15.91
C GLU A 148 -20.05 -10.14 16.08
N PRO A 149 -19.71 -9.55 17.25
CA PRO A 149 -19.71 -8.12 17.43
C PRO A 149 -18.77 -7.41 16.44
N PHE A 150 -19.17 -6.24 15.98
CA PHE A 150 -18.34 -5.38 15.15
C PHE A 150 -17.70 -4.28 16.00
N THR A 151 -16.40 -4.08 15.87
CA THR A 151 -15.65 -3.09 16.63
C THR A 151 -15.05 -2.02 15.71
N VAL A 152 -15.26 -0.75 16.05
CA VAL A 152 -14.56 0.38 15.46
C VAL A 152 -13.57 0.93 16.48
N LEU A 153 -12.28 0.92 16.10
CA LEU A 153 -11.23 1.60 16.84
C LEU A 153 -11.22 3.06 16.44
N PHE A 154 -11.05 3.98 17.40
CA PHE A 154 -10.87 5.39 17.10
C PHE A 154 -9.99 6.10 18.12
N ALA A 155 -9.44 7.24 17.71
CA ALA A 155 -8.65 8.14 18.55
C ALA A 155 -8.89 9.58 18.12
N GLY A 156 -8.77 10.51 19.03
CA GLY A 156 -8.84 11.95 18.79
C GLY A 156 -7.49 12.52 18.33
N ARG A 157 -6.95 13.46 19.15
CA ARG A 157 -5.71 14.18 18.80
C ARG A 157 -4.44 13.32 18.90
N SER A 158 -3.64 13.41 17.86
CA SER A 158 -2.30 12.84 17.79
C SER A 158 -1.37 13.79 17.01
N PRO A 159 -0.03 13.72 17.20
CA PRO A 159 0.90 14.64 16.55
C PRO A 159 0.91 14.59 15.03
N SER A 160 0.56 13.47 14.42
CA SER A 160 0.50 13.29 12.96
C SER A 160 -0.39 12.10 12.58
N PRO A 161 -0.85 12.00 11.32
CA PRO A 161 -1.54 10.81 10.83
C PRO A 161 -0.75 9.52 11.04
N ALA A 162 0.56 9.52 10.78
CA ALA A 162 1.42 8.35 11.00
C ALA A 162 1.46 7.92 12.47
N ALA A 163 1.56 8.89 13.39
CA ALA A 163 1.55 8.63 14.83
C ALA A 163 0.19 8.08 15.30
N ALA A 164 -0.92 8.62 14.77
CA ALA A 164 -2.28 8.19 15.11
C ALA A 164 -2.59 6.77 14.60
N LEU A 165 -2.19 6.44 13.37
CA LEU A 165 -2.46 5.14 12.76
C LEU A 165 -1.61 4.00 13.36
N ARG A 166 -0.43 4.29 13.90
CA ARG A 166 0.49 3.29 14.46
C ARG A 166 -0.13 2.41 15.57
N PRO A 167 -0.79 2.96 16.62
CA PRO A 167 -1.45 2.14 17.63
C PRO A 167 -2.66 1.37 17.07
N LEU A 168 -3.43 1.95 16.13
CA LEU A 168 -4.55 1.25 15.49
C LEU A 168 -4.05 0.02 14.74
N ARG A 169 -3.01 0.15 13.92
CA ARG A 169 -2.41 -0.97 13.17
C ARG A 169 -1.95 -2.10 14.09
N ARG A 170 -1.31 -1.78 15.23
CA ARG A 170 -0.93 -2.80 16.22
C ARG A 170 -2.13 -3.57 16.75
N ARG A 171 -3.28 -2.90 16.91
CA ARG A 171 -4.54 -3.55 17.33
C ARG A 171 -5.08 -4.45 16.25
N LEU A 172 -5.11 -3.99 15.00
CA LEU A 172 -5.57 -4.79 13.86
C LEU A 172 -4.78 -6.10 13.71
N VAL A 173 -3.45 -6.07 13.95
CA VAL A 173 -2.62 -7.31 13.99
C VAL A 173 -3.11 -8.27 15.07
N GLY A 174 -3.41 -7.75 16.28
CA GLY A 174 -3.84 -8.57 17.42
C GLY A 174 -5.26 -9.12 17.28
N ALA A 175 -6.14 -8.43 16.53
CA ALA A 175 -7.53 -8.82 16.31
C ALA A 175 -7.75 -9.69 15.06
N ALA A 176 -6.75 -9.78 14.19
CA ALA A 176 -6.85 -10.54 12.95
C ALA A 176 -7.16 -12.02 13.22
N LYS A 177 -8.21 -12.55 12.58
CA LYS A 177 -8.61 -13.97 12.67
C LYS A 177 -7.51 -14.93 12.22
N LEU A 178 -6.72 -14.50 11.24
CA LEU A 178 -5.49 -15.17 10.79
C LEU A 178 -4.32 -14.19 10.96
N PRO A 179 -3.17 -14.65 11.49
CA PRO A 179 -1.99 -13.79 11.60
C PRO A 179 -1.51 -13.37 10.20
N PRO A 180 -0.86 -12.21 10.08
CA PRO A 180 -0.23 -11.81 8.83
C PRO A 180 0.63 -12.94 8.25
N LEU A 181 0.61 -13.09 6.92
CA LEU A 181 1.44 -14.07 6.23
C LEU A 181 2.92 -13.74 6.47
N ALA A 182 3.67 -14.71 6.97
CA ALA A 182 5.09 -14.51 7.27
C ALA A 182 5.85 -14.08 6.00
N LEU A 183 6.69 -13.06 6.13
CA LEU A 183 7.47 -12.52 5.02
C LEU A 183 8.88 -13.12 5.04
N PRO A 184 9.27 -13.90 4.01
CA PRO A 184 10.67 -14.29 3.81
C PRO A 184 11.57 -13.06 3.61
N GLU A 185 12.80 -13.09 4.14
CA GLU A 185 13.73 -11.93 4.07
C GLU A 185 13.98 -11.45 2.64
N VAL A 186 13.96 -12.36 1.67
CA VAL A 186 14.11 -12.02 0.25
C VAL A 186 13.01 -11.07 -0.25
N GLY A 187 11.80 -11.10 0.30
CA GLY A 187 10.72 -10.16 0.00
C GLY A 187 11.01 -8.73 0.49
N ARG A 188 12.07 -8.53 1.27
CA ARG A 188 12.57 -7.21 1.71
C ARG A 188 13.81 -6.74 0.91
N THR A 189 14.08 -7.35 -0.22
CA THR A 189 15.17 -6.98 -1.13
C THR A 189 14.62 -6.36 -2.41
N PRO A 190 15.36 -5.49 -3.10
CA PRO A 190 14.91 -4.95 -4.38
C PRO A 190 14.48 -6.06 -5.33
N ALA A 191 13.39 -5.82 -6.07
CA ALA A 191 12.85 -6.76 -7.03
C ALA A 191 13.10 -6.30 -8.48
N TYR A 192 13.09 -7.24 -9.40
CA TYR A 192 12.98 -7.00 -10.83
C TYR A 192 11.67 -7.58 -11.35
N SER A 193 10.82 -6.76 -11.96
CA SER A 193 9.58 -7.19 -12.61
C SER A 193 9.69 -7.01 -14.12
N THR A 194 9.09 -7.90 -14.89
CA THR A 194 9.20 -7.87 -16.35
C THR A 194 8.20 -6.93 -17.03
N TRP A 195 7.15 -6.43 -16.32
CA TRP A 195 6.01 -5.77 -16.94
C TRP A 195 6.37 -4.55 -17.81
N TYR A 196 6.95 -3.50 -17.24
CA TYR A 196 7.28 -2.31 -18.02
C TYR A 196 8.49 -2.50 -18.94
N ALA A 197 9.33 -3.50 -18.66
CA ALA A 197 10.48 -3.82 -19.48
C ALA A 197 10.13 -4.60 -20.75
N PHE A 198 9.12 -5.45 -20.70
CA PHE A 198 8.79 -6.41 -21.76
C PHE A 198 7.34 -6.32 -22.22
N GLY A 199 6.42 -5.81 -21.39
CA GLY A 199 4.99 -6.06 -21.58
C GLY A 199 4.74 -7.56 -21.62
N GLN A 200 3.86 -8.00 -22.52
CA GLN A 200 3.60 -9.42 -22.75
C GLN A 200 4.63 -10.10 -23.70
N GLU A 201 5.65 -9.38 -24.19
CA GLU A 201 6.66 -9.92 -25.12
C GLU A 201 7.85 -10.56 -24.39
N VAL A 202 7.58 -11.24 -23.26
CA VAL A 202 8.59 -11.95 -22.48
C VAL A 202 9.04 -13.23 -23.20
N THR A 203 10.34 -13.55 -23.07
CA THR A 203 10.92 -14.82 -23.51
C THR A 203 11.91 -15.34 -22.48
N ALA A 204 12.11 -16.65 -22.41
CA ALA A 204 13.05 -17.25 -21.46
C ALA A 204 14.45 -16.64 -21.54
N ASP A 205 15.01 -16.49 -22.75
CA ASP A 205 16.35 -15.91 -22.94
C ASP A 205 16.42 -14.44 -22.53
N GLY A 206 15.40 -13.64 -22.94
CA GLY A 206 15.34 -12.21 -22.60
C GLY A 206 15.27 -11.98 -21.09
N VAL A 207 14.41 -12.74 -20.40
CA VAL A 207 14.25 -12.67 -18.95
C VAL A 207 15.52 -13.17 -18.23
N ALA A 208 16.14 -14.25 -18.68
CA ALA A 208 17.37 -14.77 -18.08
C ALA A 208 18.53 -13.75 -18.15
N LEU A 209 18.67 -13.05 -19.28
CA LEU A 209 19.68 -12.00 -19.45
C LEU A 209 19.46 -10.84 -18.46
N GLU A 210 18.22 -10.35 -18.33
CA GLU A 210 17.91 -9.27 -17.41
C GLU A 210 17.98 -9.73 -15.94
N ALA A 211 17.61 -10.97 -15.62
CA ALA A 211 17.76 -11.55 -14.28
C ALA A 211 19.23 -11.55 -13.83
N GLY A 212 20.16 -11.94 -14.70
CA GLY A 212 21.60 -11.89 -14.40
C GLY A 212 22.08 -10.46 -14.09
N ARG A 213 21.62 -9.47 -14.84
CA ARG A 213 21.92 -8.05 -14.60
C ARG A 213 21.30 -7.51 -13.31
N ALA A 214 20.04 -7.89 -13.04
CA ALA A 214 19.33 -7.50 -11.82
C ALA A 214 19.99 -8.11 -10.58
N ALA A 215 20.39 -9.38 -10.63
CA ALA A 215 21.14 -10.04 -9.55
C ALA A 215 22.47 -9.30 -9.26
N ALA A 216 23.19 -8.89 -10.31
CA ALA A 216 24.43 -8.12 -10.16
C ALA A 216 24.21 -6.73 -9.51
N LEU A 217 23.03 -6.14 -9.68
CA LEU A 217 22.59 -4.92 -8.98
C LEU A 217 22.10 -5.19 -7.56
N GLY A 218 21.98 -6.48 -7.16
CA GLY A 218 21.53 -6.93 -5.85
C GLY A 218 20.01 -7.00 -5.69
N CYS A 219 19.27 -7.20 -6.79
CA CYS A 219 17.89 -7.64 -6.69
C CYS A 219 17.86 -9.09 -6.21
N GLY A 220 17.04 -9.35 -5.21
CA GLY A 220 16.86 -10.70 -4.64
C GLY A 220 15.60 -11.41 -5.11
N LEU A 221 14.76 -10.73 -5.89
CA LEU A 221 13.47 -11.25 -6.35
C LEU A 221 13.27 -10.92 -7.83
N LEU A 222 12.81 -11.92 -8.61
CA LEU A 222 12.30 -11.74 -9.97
C LEU A 222 10.80 -12.03 -9.98
N ILE A 223 10.04 -11.13 -10.60
CA ILE A 223 8.60 -11.30 -10.87
C ILE A 223 8.45 -11.43 -12.39
N LEU A 224 8.16 -12.65 -12.86
CA LEU A 224 7.71 -12.88 -14.22
C LEU A 224 6.26 -12.42 -14.32
N ASP A 225 6.07 -11.24 -14.85
CA ASP A 225 4.77 -10.59 -14.98
C ASP A 225 3.98 -11.14 -16.18
N ASP A 226 2.82 -10.57 -16.48
CA ASP A 226 1.92 -10.98 -17.57
C ASP A 226 2.67 -11.22 -18.90
N GLY A 227 2.25 -12.24 -19.64
CA GLY A 227 2.78 -12.59 -20.97
C GLY A 227 3.47 -13.95 -21.06
N TRP A 228 3.71 -14.65 -19.94
CA TRP A 228 4.30 -15.99 -19.91
C TRP A 228 3.30 -17.09 -20.30
N GLN A 229 2.02 -16.81 -20.13
CA GLN A 229 0.92 -17.74 -20.38
C GLN A 229 0.54 -17.80 -21.86
N ARG A 230 -0.07 -18.91 -22.24
CA ARG A 230 -0.61 -19.10 -23.59
C ARG A 230 -1.62 -18.01 -23.96
N GLY A 231 -1.47 -17.41 -25.14
CA GLY A 231 -2.30 -16.32 -25.60
C GLY A 231 -2.02 -14.95 -24.95
N GLY A 232 -1.03 -14.87 -24.07
CA GLY A 232 -0.57 -13.61 -23.49
C GLY A 232 0.19 -12.75 -24.51
N ARG A 233 -0.54 -11.96 -25.29
CA ARG A 233 -0.01 -11.04 -26.30
C ARG A 233 -1.00 -9.90 -26.54
N GLU A 234 -0.49 -8.74 -26.96
CA GLU A 234 -1.30 -7.58 -27.35
C GLU A 234 -2.29 -7.10 -26.25
N ARG A 235 -1.95 -7.38 -24.97
CA ARG A 235 -2.82 -7.14 -23.80
C ARG A 235 -4.19 -7.82 -23.91
N GLY A 236 -4.27 -8.95 -24.61
CA GLY A 236 -5.48 -9.76 -24.75
C GLY A 236 -5.60 -10.81 -23.65
N TYR A 237 -6.82 -11.04 -23.16
CA TYR A 237 -7.12 -12.02 -22.12
C TYR A 237 -8.17 -13.05 -22.54
N ALA A 238 -8.45 -13.16 -23.85
CA ALA A 238 -9.41 -14.13 -24.37
C ALA A 238 -9.03 -15.60 -24.08
N TRP A 239 -7.76 -15.86 -23.78
CA TRP A 239 -7.24 -17.18 -23.41
C TRP A 239 -7.06 -17.40 -21.91
N ALA A 240 -7.38 -16.40 -21.07
CA ALA A 240 -7.25 -16.53 -19.64
C ALA A 240 -8.13 -17.66 -19.08
N GLY A 241 -7.67 -18.36 -18.03
CA GLY A 241 -8.46 -19.36 -17.33
C GLY A 241 -7.71 -20.67 -17.06
N ASP A 242 -7.02 -21.25 -18.02
CA ASP A 242 -6.26 -22.49 -17.82
C ASP A 242 -4.83 -22.26 -17.31
N TRP A 243 -4.32 -21.06 -17.50
CA TRP A 243 -3.00 -20.61 -17.03
C TRP A 243 -1.87 -21.57 -17.37
N GLN A 244 -1.87 -22.04 -18.63
CA GLN A 244 -0.81 -22.86 -19.19
C GLN A 244 0.33 -22.00 -19.72
N VAL A 245 1.55 -22.51 -19.56
CA VAL A 245 2.77 -21.86 -20.08
C VAL A 245 2.74 -21.82 -21.61
N ASP A 246 3.10 -20.67 -22.18
CA ASP A 246 3.41 -20.58 -23.61
C ASP A 246 4.78 -21.24 -23.86
N THR A 247 4.75 -22.47 -24.39
CA THR A 247 5.96 -23.28 -24.64
C THR A 247 6.84 -22.74 -25.76
N VAL A 248 6.38 -21.78 -26.55
CA VAL A 248 7.22 -21.07 -27.54
C VAL A 248 8.06 -20.03 -26.82
N LYS A 249 7.48 -19.30 -25.86
CA LYS A 249 8.18 -18.29 -25.05
C LYS A 249 9.07 -18.92 -23.98
N PHE A 250 8.57 -19.95 -23.31
CA PHE A 250 9.24 -20.69 -22.22
C PHE A 250 9.18 -22.21 -22.48
N PRO A 251 10.07 -22.76 -23.32
CA PRO A 251 10.09 -24.20 -23.63
C PRO A 251 10.28 -25.10 -22.39
N ASP A 252 11.02 -24.62 -21.40
CA ASP A 252 11.23 -25.25 -20.08
C ASP A 252 11.18 -24.18 -18.99
N LEU A 253 9.99 -23.80 -18.54
CA LEU A 253 9.84 -22.80 -17.50
C LEU A 253 10.46 -23.26 -16.18
N ALA A 254 10.35 -24.54 -15.83
CA ALA A 254 10.95 -25.07 -14.60
C ALA A 254 12.50 -24.98 -14.62
N GLY A 255 13.13 -25.27 -15.75
CA GLY A 255 14.58 -25.08 -15.94
C GLY A 255 14.97 -23.62 -15.88
N HIS A 256 14.19 -22.73 -16.47
CA HIS A 256 14.39 -21.28 -16.42
C HIS A 256 14.30 -20.76 -14.96
N VAL A 257 13.29 -21.17 -14.19
CA VAL A 257 13.13 -20.82 -12.77
C VAL A 257 14.37 -21.25 -11.98
N ARG A 258 14.80 -22.52 -12.13
CA ARG A 258 16.03 -22.99 -11.45
C ARG A 258 17.27 -22.19 -11.84
N GLY A 259 17.38 -21.78 -13.09
CA GLY A 259 18.48 -20.95 -13.58
C GLY A 259 18.54 -19.59 -12.86
N VAL A 260 17.40 -18.92 -12.71
CA VAL A 260 17.30 -17.64 -11.99
C VAL A 260 17.50 -17.82 -10.48
N GLN A 261 16.94 -18.86 -9.89
CA GLN A 261 17.18 -19.20 -8.48
C GLN A 261 18.67 -19.49 -8.22
N GLY A 262 19.37 -20.06 -9.19
CA GLY A 262 20.83 -20.27 -9.14
C GLY A 262 21.64 -18.96 -9.07
N LEU A 263 21.06 -17.81 -9.46
CA LEU A 263 21.64 -16.48 -9.28
C LEU A 263 21.44 -15.90 -7.87
N GLY A 264 20.75 -16.65 -6.97
CA GLY A 264 20.41 -16.20 -5.63
C GLY A 264 19.12 -15.37 -5.54
N MET A 265 18.31 -15.35 -6.59
CA MET A 265 17.01 -14.66 -6.63
C MET A 265 15.86 -15.61 -6.35
N ALA A 266 14.84 -15.17 -5.62
CA ALA A 266 13.55 -15.86 -5.59
C ALA A 266 12.80 -15.58 -6.90
N TYR A 267 11.86 -16.46 -7.25
CA TYR A 267 11.11 -16.37 -8.50
C TYR A 267 9.60 -16.43 -8.26
N MET A 268 8.87 -15.42 -8.69
CA MET A 268 7.42 -15.35 -8.67
C MET A 268 6.87 -15.26 -10.09
N ALA A 269 5.65 -15.77 -10.30
CA ALA A 269 4.89 -15.54 -11.53
C ALA A 269 3.61 -14.74 -11.24
N TRP A 270 3.26 -13.87 -12.16
CA TRP A 270 1.99 -13.16 -12.20
C TRP A 270 0.87 -14.11 -12.62
N ILE A 271 -0.30 -13.94 -12.02
CA ILE A 271 -1.54 -14.61 -12.41
C ILE A 271 -2.74 -13.73 -12.03
N ALA A 272 -3.76 -13.68 -12.90
CA ALA A 272 -5.07 -13.08 -12.61
C ALA A 272 -6.12 -14.20 -12.48
N PRO A 273 -6.17 -14.90 -11.34
CA PRO A 273 -6.76 -16.23 -11.26
C PRO A 273 -8.29 -16.24 -11.40
N LEU A 274 -8.94 -15.08 -11.26
CA LEU A 274 -10.39 -14.93 -11.45
C LEU A 274 -10.79 -14.62 -12.91
N LEU A 275 -9.84 -14.46 -13.83
CA LEU A 275 -10.17 -14.19 -15.22
C LEU A 275 -10.49 -15.47 -16.00
N LEU A 276 -11.53 -15.39 -16.81
CA LEU A 276 -11.91 -16.43 -17.79
C LEU A 276 -12.15 -15.80 -19.15
N GLY A 277 -11.36 -16.22 -20.15
CA GLY A 277 -11.51 -15.77 -21.53
C GLY A 277 -12.32 -16.77 -22.37
N PRO A 278 -13.07 -16.30 -23.40
CA PRO A 278 -13.91 -17.18 -24.25
C PRO A 278 -13.12 -18.17 -25.10
N ASP A 279 -11.85 -17.92 -25.38
CA ASP A 279 -10.98 -18.83 -26.12
C ASP A 279 -10.26 -19.84 -25.22
N SER A 280 -10.45 -19.73 -23.89
CA SER A 280 -9.87 -20.67 -22.91
C SER A 280 -10.52 -22.07 -23.08
N PRO A 281 -9.74 -23.17 -22.97
CA PRO A 281 -10.27 -24.51 -22.86
C PRO A 281 -11.26 -24.69 -21.68
N GLU A 282 -11.11 -23.87 -20.64
CA GLU A 282 -11.97 -23.89 -19.45
C GLU A 282 -13.32 -23.19 -19.66
N TRP A 283 -13.50 -22.49 -20.78
CA TRP A 283 -14.72 -21.71 -21.06
C TRP A 283 -15.99 -22.52 -20.93
N GLN A 284 -16.05 -23.69 -21.58
CA GLN A 284 -17.26 -24.52 -21.56
C GLN A 284 -17.66 -24.97 -20.16
N ARG A 285 -16.66 -25.19 -19.28
CA ARG A 285 -16.88 -25.68 -17.92
C ARG A 285 -17.22 -24.55 -16.95
N LEU A 286 -16.62 -23.37 -17.12
CA LEU A 286 -16.65 -22.30 -16.13
C LEU A 286 -17.47 -21.08 -16.54
N SER A 287 -17.83 -20.90 -17.82
CA SER A 287 -18.62 -19.75 -18.28
C SER A 287 -19.96 -19.57 -17.57
N PRO A 288 -20.67 -20.62 -17.07
CA PRO A 288 -21.88 -20.41 -16.27
C PRO A 288 -21.65 -19.62 -14.97
N TYR A 289 -20.39 -19.59 -14.49
CA TYR A 289 -19.96 -18.90 -13.26
C TYR A 289 -19.15 -17.63 -13.54
N ALA A 290 -19.11 -17.14 -14.78
CA ALA A 290 -18.38 -15.96 -15.22
C ALA A 290 -19.34 -14.99 -15.92
N ARG A 291 -20.23 -14.36 -15.15
CA ARG A 291 -21.34 -13.53 -15.67
C ARG A 291 -20.97 -12.06 -15.87
N VAL A 292 -19.94 -11.59 -15.18
CA VAL A 292 -19.52 -10.19 -15.18
C VAL A 292 -18.31 -10.03 -16.11
N PRO A 293 -18.35 -9.13 -17.12
CA PRO A 293 -17.16 -8.76 -17.88
C PRO A 293 -16.12 -8.11 -16.96
N SER A 294 -14.84 -8.44 -17.15
CA SER A 294 -13.77 -7.77 -16.42
C SER A 294 -13.66 -6.30 -16.85
N PRO A 295 -13.65 -5.34 -15.91
CA PRO A 295 -13.44 -3.93 -16.22
C PRO A 295 -11.98 -3.62 -16.58
N THR A 296 -11.05 -4.48 -16.14
CA THR A 296 -9.60 -4.26 -16.26
C THR A 296 -8.96 -5.09 -17.38
N ALA A 297 -9.53 -6.27 -17.72
CA ALA A 297 -9.01 -7.20 -18.70
C ALA A 297 -9.97 -7.34 -19.90
N PRO A 298 -9.84 -6.52 -20.96
CA PRO A 298 -10.73 -6.56 -22.11
C PRO A 298 -10.81 -7.95 -22.76
N GLY A 299 -12.04 -8.39 -23.01
CA GLY A 299 -12.31 -9.70 -23.63
C GLY A 299 -12.36 -10.87 -22.65
N ALA A 300 -12.12 -10.66 -21.35
CA ALA A 300 -12.30 -11.65 -20.31
C ALA A 300 -13.52 -11.36 -19.42
N TYR A 301 -13.94 -12.38 -18.70
CA TYR A 301 -15.01 -12.36 -17.71
C TYR A 301 -14.45 -12.73 -16.34
N VAL A 302 -15.13 -12.30 -15.29
CA VAL A 302 -14.75 -12.57 -13.90
C VAL A 302 -15.45 -13.82 -13.40
N LEU A 303 -14.70 -14.77 -12.91
CA LEU A 303 -15.20 -15.95 -12.21
C LEU A 303 -15.76 -15.56 -10.85
N ASP A 304 -16.98 -16.01 -10.53
CA ASP A 304 -17.65 -15.73 -9.25
C ASP A 304 -17.00 -16.53 -8.11
N PRO A 305 -16.27 -15.91 -7.16
CA PRO A 305 -15.59 -16.65 -6.10
C PRO A 305 -16.56 -17.28 -5.08
N ARG A 306 -17.84 -16.89 -5.08
CA ARG A 306 -18.88 -17.51 -4.23
C ARG A 306 -19.15 -18.96 -4.61
N GLU A 307 -18.86 -19.33 -5.86
CA GLU A 307 -19.05 -20.67 -6.39
C GLU A 307 -17.93 -21.64 -5.95
N PRO A 308 -18.23 -22.76 -5.26
CA PRO A 308 -17.21 -23.71 -4.81
C PRO A 308 -16.35 -24.28 -5.95
N ARG A 309 -16.94 -24.47 -7.16
CA ARG A 309 -16.23 -24.96 -8.34
C ARG A 309 -15.20 -23.96 -8.85
N VAL A 310 -15.49 -22.67 -8.75
CA VAL A 310 -14.56 -21.59 -9.09
C VAL A 310 -13.40 -21.60 -8.10
N ARG A 311 -13.67 -21.66 -6.79
CA ARG A 311 -12.60 -21.70 -5.78
C ARG A 311 -11.69 -22.92 -5.97
N ALA A 312 -12.26 -24.08 -6.24
CA ALA A 312 -11.48 -25.29 -6.52
C ALA A 312 -10.59 -25.13 -7.76
N HIS A 313 -11.11 -24.55 -8.84
CA HIS A 313 -10.34 -24.28 -10.05
C HIS A 313 -9.20 -23.29 -9.82
N VAL A 314 -9.47 -22.16 -9.16
CA VAL A 314 -8.44 -21.15 -8.83
C VAL A 314 -7.34 -21.76 -7.97
N LEU A 315 -7.71 -22.53 -6.95
CA LEU A 315 -6.74 -23.23 -6.10
C LEU A 315 -5.88 -24.20 -6.92
N GLU A 316 -6.49 -24.98 -7.82
CA GLU A 316 -5.81 -25.92 -8.69
C GLU A 316 -4.79 -25.23 -9.61
N VAL A 317 -5.20 -24.18 -10.33
CA VAL A 317 -4.29 -23.51 -11.29
C VAL A 317 -3.14 -22.82 -10.60
N CYS A 318 -3.38 -22.16 -9.45
CA CYS A 318 -2.34 -21.50 -8.68
C CYS A 318 -1.33 -22.49 -8.07
N THR A 319 -1.82 -23.58 -7.47
CA THR A 319 -0.96 -24.59 -6.86
C THR A 319 -0.16 -25.39 -7.88
N ARG A 320 -0.77 -25.75 -9.00
CA ARG A 320 -0.11 -26.40 -10.14
C ARG A 320 1.03 -25.53 -10.67
N LEU A 321 0.78 -24.22 -10.90
CA LEU A 321 1.80 -23.29 -11.40
C LEU A 321 3.03 -23.26 -10.48
N VAL A 322 2.81 -23.19 -9.17
CA VAL A 322 3.91 -23.19 -8.19
C VAL A 322 4.61 -24.55 -8.13
N ALA A 323 3.87 -25.65 -8.06
CA ALA A 323 4.42 -26.98 -7.88
C ALA A 323 5.20 -27.47 -9.11
N ASP A 324 4.63 -27.32 -10.31
CA ASP A 324 5.22 -27.85 -11.55
C ASP A 324 6.50 -27.10 -11.94
N HIS A 325 6.61 -25.82 -11.56
CA HIS A 325 7.73 -24.99 -11.98
C HIS A 325 8.69 -24.62 -10.84
N GLY A 326 8.35 -24.95 -9.58
CA GLY A 326 9.20 -24.67 -8.41
C GLY A 326 9.30 -23.18 -8.08
N LEU A 327 8.19 -22.43 -8.25
CA LEU A 327 8.13 -21.02 -7.93
C LEU A 327 8.21 -20.79 -6.42
N ASP A 328 8.74 -19.63 -6.02
CA ASP A 328 8.77 -19.18 -4.62
C ASP A 328 7.47 -18.41 -4.24
N GLY A 329 6.57 -18.17 -5.18
CA GLY A 329 5.33 -17.49 -4.93
C GLY A 329 4.61 -16.97 -6.17
N LEU A 330 3.56 -16.15 -5.93
CA LEU A 330 2.68 -15.63 -6.97
C LEU A 330 2.43 -14.14 -6.77
N LYS A 331 2.30 -13.39 -7.88
CA LYS A 331 1.67 -12.08 -7.92
C LYS A 331 0.21 -12.29 -8.32
N LEU A 332 -0.71 -12.04 -7.38
CA LEU A 332 -2.16 -12.19 -7.58
C LEU A 332 -2.76 -10.87 -8.06
N ASP A 333 -3.25 -10.83 -9.28
CA ASP A 333 -3.77 -9.61 -9.87
C ASP A 333 -5.27 -9.69 -10.15
N PHE A 334 -5.90 -8.52 -10.30
CA PHE A 334 -7.31 -8.30 -10.62
C PHE A 334 -8.30 -8.99 -9.66
N LEU A 335 -7.91 -9.14 -8.37
CA LEU A 335 -8.82 -9.70 -7.36
C LEU A 335 -10.01 -8.77 -7.08
N ASP A 336 -9.80 -7.48 -7.24
CA ASP A 336 -10.81 -6.42 -7.10
C ASP A 336 -11.92 -6.49 -8.19
N ASP A 337 -11.68 -7.14 -9.32
CA ASP A 337 -12.73 -7.36 -10.34
C ASP A 337 -13.92 -8.18 -9.77
N ALA A 338 -13.70 -8.99 -8.73
CA ALA A 338 -14.75 -9.73 -8.04
C ALA A 338 -15.84 -8.84 -7.43
N THR A 339 -15.55 -7.57 -7.15
CA THR A 339 -16.56 -6.59 -6.67
C THR A 339 -17.69 -6.36 -7.68
N GLY A 340 -17.50 -6.73 -8.96
CA GLY A 340 -18.56 -6.71 -9.95
C GLY A 340 -19.78 -7.58 -9.61
N TYR A 341 -19.67 -8.44 -8.61
CA TYR A 341 -20.76 -9.26 -8.08
C TYR A 341 -21.42 -8.68 -6.83
N ALA A 342 -20.94 -7.55 -6.28
CA ALA A 342 -21.43 -7.00 -5.01
C ALA A 342 -22.92 -6.60 -5.06
N ASP A 343 -23.39 -6.09 -6.19
CA ASP A 343 -24.75 -5.54 -6.33
C ASP A 343 -25.76 -6.51 -6.99
N ASP A 344 -25.43 -7.80 -7.14
CA ASP A 344 -26.31 -8.78 -7.81
C ASP A 344 -27.39 -9.41 -6.89
N GLY A 345 -27.45 -8.98 -5.63
CA GLY A 345 -28.39 -9.47 -4.63
C GLY A 345 -28.05 -10.85 -4.06
N GLY A 346 -26.85 -11.37 -4.37
CA GLY A 346 -26.31 -12.60 -3.79
C GLY A 346 -25.58 -12.40 -2.46
N ASP A 347 -24.91 -13.45 -2.00
CA ASP A 347 -24.07 -13.38 -0.80
C ASP A 347 -22.89 -12.41 -0.99
N PRO A 348 -22.36 -11.78 0.07
CA PRO A 348 -21.20 -10.93 0.01
C PRO A 348 -19.95 -11.63 -0.58
N VAL A 349 -19.20 -10.92 -1.41
CA VAL A 349 -17.99 -11.45 -2.08
C VAL A 349 -16.83 -11.64 -1.11
N GLY A 350 -16.67 -10.75 -0.14
CA GLY A 350 -15.55 -10.74 0.81
C GLY A 350 -15.36 -12.07 1.55
N PRO A 351 -16.39 -12.67 2.16
CA PRO A 351 -16.30 -13.97 2.82
C PRO A 351 -15.86 -15.11 1.88
N ALA A 352 -16.34 -15.11 0.63
CA ALA A 352 -15.96 -16.12 -0.35
C ALA A 352 -14.50 -15.97 -0.78
N MET A 353 -14.03 -14.73 -0.94
CA MET A 353 -12.62 -14.44 -1.18
C MET A 353 -11.74 -14.83 0.00
N ALA A 354 -12.19 -14.63 1.24
CA ALA A 354 -11.47 -15.05 2.43
C ALA A 354 -11.29 -16.58 2.49
N LEU A 355 -12.31 -17.36 2.09
CA LEU A 355 -12.21 -18.82 1.96
C LEU A 355 -11.19 -19.20 0.89
N LEU A 356 -11.31 -18.65 -0.32
CA LEU A 356 -10.41 -18.94 -1.44
C LEU A 356 -8.95 -18.63 -1.07
N LEU A 357 -8.70 -17.42 -0.56
CA LEU A 357 -7.35 -16.97 -0.22
C LEU A 357 -6.79 -17.72 0.99
N GLY A 358 -7.66 -18.17 1.92
CA GLY A 358 -7.28 -19.02 3.04
C GLY A 358 -6.77 -20.39 2.59
N ASP A 359 -7.51 -21.04 1.69
CA ASP A 359 -7.11 -22.33 1.09
C ASP A 359 -5.82 -22.17 0.27
N LEU A 360 -5.72 -21.11 -0.52
CA LEU A 360 -4.52 -20.81 -1.31
C LEU A 360 -3.30 -20.56 -0.40
N ARG A 361 -3.45 -19.76 0.67
CA ARG A 361 -2.39 -19.58 1.66
C ARG A 361 -1.88 -20.90 2.24
N ALA A 362 -2.82 -21.77 2.67
CA ALA A 362 -2.46 -23.07 3.24
C ALA A 362 -1.67 -23.92 2.24
N ALA A 363 -2.11 -23.98 1.00
CA ALA A 363 -1.45 -24.72 -0.06
C ALA A 363 -0.07 -24.15 -0.41
N LEU A 364 0.06 -22.83 -0.54
CA LEU A 364 1.33 -22.17 -0.84
C LEU A 364 2.33 -22.34 0.31
N CYS A 365 1.89 -22.27 1.58
CA CYS A 365 2.75 -22.55 2.73
C CYS A 365 3.29 -23.99 2.72
N ALA A 366 2.52 -24.94 2.22
CA ALA A 366 2.96 -26.33 2.08
C ALA A 366 3.95 -26.53 0.91
N LEU A 367 3.74 -25.79 -0.19
CA LEU A 367 4.55 -25.91 -1.41
C LEU A 367 5.87 -25.11 -1.34
N CYS A 368 5.94 -24.03 -0.57
CA CYS A 368 7.11 -23.17 -0.47
C CYS A 368 7.80 -23.31 0.89
N PRO A 369 8.82 -24.20 1.04
CA PRO A 369 9.44 -24.50 2.34
C PRO A 369 10.11 -23.31 3.03
N ARG A 370 10.52 -22.27 2.26
CA ARG A 370 11.11 -21.03 2.78
C ARG A 370 10.06 -19.98 3.15
N GLY A 371 8.77 -20.30 3.04
CA GLY A 371 7.63 -19.41 3.10
C GLY A 371 7.28 -18.85 1.72
N PRO A 372 5.98 -18.76 1.38
CA PRO A 372 5.55 -18.22 0.10
C PRO A 372 5.73 -16.72 0.02
N LEU A 373 6.01 -16.21 -1.18
CA LEU A 373 5.91 -14.81 -1.55
C LEU A 373 4.58 -14.59 -2.27
N VAL A 374 3.74 -13.72 -1.75
CA VAL A 374 2.45 -13.41 -2.36
C VAL A 374 2.32 -11.90 -2.51
N GLU A 375 2.39 -11.42 -3.76
CA GLU A 375 2.19 -10.01 -4.05
C GLU A 375 0.71 -9.72 -4.32
N VAL A 376 0.22 -8.69 -3.65
CA VAL A 376 -1.09 -8.07 -3.87
C VAL A 376 -0.89 -6.57 -4.07
N ARG A 377 -1.81 -5.91 -4.81
CA ARG A 377 -1.71 -4.48 -5.11
C ARG A 377 -2.88 -3.67 -4.55
N GLN A 378 -2.76 -2.36 -4.49
CA GLN A 378 -3.91 -1.48 -4.28
C GLN A 378 -4.93 -1.65 -5.43
N PRO A 379 -6.27 -1.60 -5.14
CA PRO A 379 -6.85 -1.19 -3.85
C PRO A 379 -7.03 -2.32 -2.82
N TYR A 380 -6.63 -3.58 -3.10
CA TYR A 380 -6.79 -4.70 -2.17
C TYR A 380 -5.54 -5.01 -1.33
N ALA A 381 -4.64 -4.03 -1.13
CA ALA A 381 -3.49 -4.16 -0.23
C ALA A 381 -3.78 -3.64 1.19
N GLY A 382 -5.03 -3.72 1.63
CA GLY A 382 -5.48 -3.29 2.96
C GLY A 382 -5.09 -4.26 4.09
N PRO A 383 -5.36 -3.89 5.36
CA PRO A 383 -5.01 -4.71 6.52
C PRO A 383 -5.59 -6.13 6.50
N GLY A 384 -6.82 -6.31 6.01
CA GLY A 384 -7.44 -7.63 5.88
C GLY A 384 -6.68 -8.58 4.96
N MET A 385 -6.05 -8.04 3.91
CA MET A 385 -5.28 -8.82 2.96
C MET A 385 -3.93 -9.29 3.52
N SER A 386 -3.43 -8.70 4.60
CA SER A 386 -2.15 -9.08 5.21
C SER A 386 -2.06 -10.55 5.64
N ALA A 387 -3.20 -11.19 5.88
CA ALA A 387 -3.27 -12.63 6.14
C ALA A 387 -2.94 -13.47 4.90
N TYR A 388 -3.09 -12.93 3.71
CA TYR A 388 -3.04 -13.68 2.44
C TYR A 388 -1.92 -13.21 1.51
N GLY A 389 -1.50 -11.93 1.63
CA GLY A 389 -0.41 -11.34 0.87
C GLY A 389 0.64 -10.71 1.78
N ASN A 390 1.92 -10.85 1.42
CA ASN A 390 3.04 -10.33 2.21
C ASN A 390 3.95 -9.36 1.42
N LEU A 391 3.68 -9.13 0.15
CA LEU A 391 4.23 -8.06 -0.67
C LEU A 391 3.08 -7.15 -1.09
N LEU A 392 3.03 -5.94 -0.50
CA LEU A 392 1.92 -4.99 -0.66
C LEU A 392 2.35 -3.92 -1.66
N ARG A 393 1.98 -4.08 -2.93
CA ARG A 393 2.43 -3.19 -4.00
C ARG A 393 1.50 -1.97 -4.17
N ALA A 394 2.10 -0.80 -4.44
CA ALA A 394 1.38 0.35 -4.97
C ALA A 394 0.71 -0.01 -6.31
N THR A 395 -0.46 0.55 -6.61
CA THR A 395 -1.09 0.36 -7.92
C THR A 395 -0.29 1.06 -9.02
N ASP A 396 -0.51 0.66 -10.27
CA ASP A 396 0.25 1.09 -11.43
C ASP A 396 0.29 2.63 -11.58
N CYS A 397 1.50 3.15 -11.71
CA CYS A 397 1.79 4.57 -11.93
C CYS A 397 3.10 4.73 -12.74
N PRO A 398 3.13 4.22 -13.99
CA PRO A 398 4.34 4.16 -14.79
C PRO A 398 4.98 5.53 -14.96
N ALA A 399 6.27 5.63 -14.66
CA ALA A 399 7.10 6.84 -14.71
C ALA A 399 6.63 8.01 -13.83
N ASP A 400 5.58 7.86 -13.04
CA ASP A 400 5.10 8.90 -12.13
C ASP A 400 5.70 8.73 -10.72
N ALA A 401 6.86 9.35 -10.51
CA ALA A 401 7.56 9.35 -9.22
C ALA A 401 6.71 9.90 -8.06
N THR A 402 5.84 10.87 -8.31
CA THR A 402 4.99 11.47 -7.28
C THR A 402 3.86 10.55 -6.89
N ALA A 403 3.15 9.98 -7.86
CA ALA A 403 2.09 9.00 -7.59
C ALA A 403 2.66 7.77 -6.88
N ASN A 404 3.82 7.25 -7.31
CA ASN A 404 4.47 6.11 -6.67
C ASN A 404 4.83 6.41 -5.20
N ARG A 405 5.37 7.61 -4.91
CA ARG A 405 5.60 8.06 -3.53
C ARG A 405 4.32 8.09 -2.70
N ILE A 406 3.27 8.73 -3.21
CA ILE A 406 2.00 8.86 -2.49
C ILE A 406 1.42 7.47 -2.18
N ARG A 407 1.32 6.61 -3.18
CA ARG A 407 0.71 5.29 -3.06
C ARG A 407 1.48 4.35 -2.13
N THR A 408 2.81 4.36 -2.19
CA THR A 408 3.64 3.56 -1.28
C THR A 408 3.56 4.05 0.16
N ILE A 409 3.49 5.37 0.39
CA ILE A 409 3.28 5.91 1.74
C ILE A 409 1.90 5.55 2.26
N ASP A 410 0.85 5.72 1.45
CA ASP A 410 -0.52 5.38 1.85
C ASP A 410 -0.64 3.88 2.20
N ALA A 411 -0.07 3.01 1.37
CA ALA A 411 0.01 1.58 1.69
C ALA A 411 0.75 1.32 3.01
N ALA A 412 1.88 1.99 3.24
CA ALA A 412 2.67 1.83 4.47
C ALA A 412 1.93 2.33 5.72
N LEU A 413 1.09 3.35 5.60
CA LEU A 413 0.31 3.88 6.71
C LEU A 413 -0.80 2.93 7.18
N CYS A 414 -1.27 2.01 6.35
CA CYS A 414 -2.27 1.01 6.73
C CYS A 414 -1.74 -0.43 6.81
N ALA A 415 -0.54 -0.72 6.32
CA ALA A 415 0.03 -2.06 6.35
C ALA A 415 0.20 -2.60 7.78
N ILE A 416 -0.21 -3.84 8.02
CA ILE A 416 -0.09 -4.54 9.33
C ILE A 416 0.80 -5.78 9.25
N GLY A 417 1.71 -5.84 8.34
CA GLY A 417 2.65 -6.93 8.10
C GLY A 417 3.16 -6.86 6.67
N GLY A 418 3.98 -7.82 6.28
CA GLY A 418 4.56 -7.84 4.95
C GLY A 418 5.57 -6.70 4.71
N ALA A 419 5.86 -6.44 3.44
CA ALA A 419 6.64 -5.30 2.98
C ALA A 419 5.87 -4.52 1.92
N VAL A 420 5.93 -3.20 2.00
CA VAL A 420 5.38 -2.34 0.95
C VAL A 420 6.38 -2.27 -0.19
N HIS A 421 5.93 -2.64 -1.38
CA HIS A 421 6.69 -2.55 -2.62
C HIS A 421 6.22 -1.33 -3.43
N SER A 422 7.17 -0.69 -4.10
CA SER A 422 6.82 0.34 -5.07
C SER A 422 6.08 -0.26 -6.26
N ASP A 423 5.32 0.57 -6.98
CA ASP A 423 5.08 0.25 -8.38
C ASP A 423 6.40 0.18 -9.13
N MET A 424 6.41 -0.56 -10.22
CA MET A 424 7.61 -0.88 -10.99
C MET A 424 8.25 0.40 -11.56
N LEU A 425 9.53 0.57 -11.29
CA LEU A 425 10.27 1.76 -11.69
C LEU A 425 10.70 1.68 -13.15
N MET A 426 10.30 2.69 -13.90
CA MET A 426 10.71 2.92 -15.28
C MET A 426 10.93 4.41 -15.53
N TRP A 427 11.67 4.75 -16.57
CA TRP A 427 11.90 6.12 -17.02
C TRP A 427 12.27 6.13 -18.51
N ASP A 428 12.18 7.31 -19.12
CA ASP A 428 12.63 7.52 -20.49
C ASP A 428 14.15 7.26 -20.60
N PRO A 429 14.62 6.41 -21.54
CA PRO A 429 16.05 6.19 -21.76
C PRO A 429 16.84 7.47 -22.08
N GLY A 430 16.19 8.50 -22.61
CA GLY A 430 16.78 9.81 -22.89
C GLY A 430 16.72 10.81 -21.72
N ALA A 431 16.16 10.41 -20.58
CA ALA A 431 16.06 11.29 -19.40
C ALA A 431 17.44 11.60 -18.80
N SER A 432 17.54 12.68 -18.01
CA SER A 432 18.76 12.97 -17.26
C SER A 432 18.99 11.96 -16.13
N ALA A 433 20.24 11.86 -15.66
CA ALA A 433 20.58 11.05 -14.49
C ALA A 433 19.78 11.43 -13.24
N GLU A 434 19.52 12.73 -13.05
CA GLU A 434 18.72 13.25 -11.95
C GLU A 434 17.25 12.80 -12.05
N ALA A 435 16.69 12.77 -13.26
CA ALA A 435 15.31 12.30 -13.47
C ALA A 435 15.20 10.79 -13.18
N ALA A 436 16.15 9.99 -13.65
CA ALA A 436 16.20 8.55 -13.33
C ALA A 436 16.39 8.32 -11.82
N ALA A 437 17.25 9.08 -11.15
CA ALA A 437 17.46 9.00 -9.71
C ALA A 437 16.19 9.34 -8.93
N ARG A 438 15.43 10.36 -9.34
CA ARG A 438 14.16 10.73 -8.67
C ARG A 438 13.13 9.61 -8.66
N GLN A 439 13.09 8.75 -9.69
CA GLN A 439 12.22 7.56 -9.67
C GLN A 439 12.54 6.65 -8.48
N ILE A 440 13.82 6.37 -8.23
CA ILE A 440 14.23 5.52 -7.10
C ILE A 440 14.07 6.26 -5.77
N GLN A 441 14.43 7.55 -5.74
CA GLN A 441 14.35 8.38 -4.52
C GLN A 441 12.91 8.52 -4.02
N SER A 442 11.93 8.54 -4.91
CA SER A 442 10.51 8.65 -4.57
C SER A 442 10.01 7.49 -3.72
N VAL A 443 10.65 6.33 -3.79
CA VAL A 443 10.23 5.09 -3.12
C VAL A 443 11.27 4.54 -2.15
N LEU A 444 12.20 5.34 -1.67
CA LEU A 444 13.24 4.88 -0.73
C LEU A 444 12.68 4.29 0.57
N HIS A 445 11.49 4.70 0.97
CA HIS A 445 10.75 4.20 2.15
C HIS A 445 9.93 2.92 1.87
N ALA A 446 10.06 2.35 0.69
CA ALA A 446 9.45 1.09 0.27
C ALA A 446 10.50 0.18 -0.37
N VAL A 447 10.15 -1.04 -0.71
CA VAL A 447 11.02 -1.94 -1.46
C VAL A 447 10.92 -1.58 -2.95
N PRO A 448 12.01 -1.15 -3.62
CA PRO A 448 11.95 -0.77 -5.01
C PRO A 448 11.82 -2.00 -5.92
N GLN A 449 10.91 -1.92 -6.89
CA GLN A 449 10.81 -2.87 -8.01
C GLN A 449 11.34 -2.21 -9.28
N LEU A 450 12.38 -2.73 -9.90
CA LEU A 450 12.88 -2.25 -11.19
C LEU A 450 12.11 -2.93 -12.33
N SER A 451 11.78 -2.18 -13.38
CA SER A 451 11.18 -2.73 -14.59
C SER A 451 11.64 -1.96 -15.83
N CYS A 452 12.93 -1.91 -16.03
CA CYS A 452 13.58 -1.37 -17.23
C CYS A 452 14.50 -2.43 -17.86
N ARG A 453 14.81 -2.28 -19.14
CA ARG A 453 15.83 -3.09 -19.81
C ARG A 453 17.21 -2.65 -19.33
N ILE A 454 17.72 -3.31 -18.27
CA ILE A 454 18.99 -2.95 -17.62
C ILE A 454 20.15 -2.98 -18.65
N GLY A 455 20.08 -3.92 -19.62
CA GLY A 455 21.09 -4.02 -20.67
C GLY A 455 21.11 -2.82 -21.62
N GLU A 456 20.00 -2.12 -21.76
CA GLU A 456 19.86 -0.97 -22.67
C GLU A 456 20.10 0.37 -21.97
N LEU A 457 20.26 0.40 -20.65
CA LEU A 457 20.53 1.62 -19.90
C LEU A 457 21.85 2.27 -20.35
N SER A 458 21.86 3.59 -20.44
CA SER A 458 23.09 4.38 -20.61
C SER A 458 24.07 4.13 -19.45
N GLN A 459 25.33 4.45 -19.63
CA GLN A 459 26.30 4.35 -18.54
C GLN A 459 25.87 5.19 -17.32
N GLU A 460 25.34 6.39 -17.55
CA GLU A 460 24.88 7.28 -16.49
C GLU A 460 23.72 6.66 -15.69
N HIS A 461 22.73 6.11 -16.37
CA HIS A 461 21.61 5.44 -15.71
C HIS A 461 22.06 4.18 -14.96
N ARG A 462 23.01 3.41 -15.47
CA ARG A 462 23.59 2.27 -14.72
C ARG A 462 24.29 2.72 -13.44
N GLU A 463 25.05 3.82 -13.49
CA GLU A 463 25.68 4.42 -12.31
C GLU A 463 24.62 4.85 -11.28
N VAL A 464 23.53 5.52 -11.73
CA VAL A 464 22.41 5.92 -10.89
C VAL A 464 21.79 4.72 -10.18
N VAL A 465 21.37 3.69 -10.94
CA VAL A 465 20.71 2.50 -10.36
C VAL A 465 21.64 1.79 -9.37
N THR A 466 22.91 1.58 -9.75
CA THR A 466 23.91 0.95 -8.89
C THR A 466 24.10 1.72 -7.58
N PHE A 467 24.23 3.04 -7.67
CA PHE A 467 24.42 3.88 -6.49
C PHE A 467 23.18 3.85 -5.59
N TRP A 468 21.98 4.12 -6.13
CA TRP A 468 20.78 4.25 -5.30
C TRP A 468 20.31 2.94 -4.72
N LEU A 469 20.43 1.80 -5.41
CA LEU A 469 20.13 0.50 -4.82
C LEU A 469 21.12 0.12 -3.71
N ARG A 470 22.40 0.49 -3.86
CA ARG A 470 23.39 0.33 -2.78
C ARG A 470 23.05 1.22 -1.57
N GLN A 471 22.66 2.48 -1.80
CA GLN A 471 22.25 3.38 -0.72
C GLN A 471 20.96 2.87 -0.07
N TRP A 472 19.98 2.43 -0.86
CA TRP A 472 18.75 1.87 -0.32
C TRP A 472 19.04 0.69 0.65
N ARG A 473 19.88 -0.26 0.27
CA ARG A 473 20.27 -1.37 1.16
C ARG A 473 20.94 -0.88 2.45
N ARG A 474 21.80 0.14 2.36
CA ARG A 474 22.45 0.74 3.53
C ARG A 474 21.47 1.46 4.45
N LEU A 475 20.47 2.12 3.87
CA LEU A 475 19.48 2.93 4.59
C LEU A 475 18.24 2.14 5.02
N ARG A 476 18.05 0.94 4.48
CA ARG A 476 16.89 0.08 4.75
C ARG A 476 16.56 -0.05 6.23
N PRO A 477 17.50 -0.29 7.16
CA PRO A 477 17.18 -0.44 8.58
C PRO A 477 16.51 0.81 9.19
N VAL A 478 16.76 1.99 8.64
CA VAL A 478 16.12 3.23 9.07
C VAL A 478 14.82 3.47 8.32
N LEU A 479 14.81 3.23 7.01
CA LEU A 479 13.68 3.55 6.13
C LEU A 479 12.50 2.57 6.24
N LEU A 480 12.78 1.26 6.45
CA LEU A 480 11.74 0.23 6.54
C LEU A 480 11.46 -0.22 7.97
N ASP A 481 12.48 -0.26 8.84
CA ASP A 481 12.36 -0.78 10.20
C ASP A 481 12.29 0.35 11.25
N GLY A 482 12.60 1.58 10.85
CA GLY A 482 12.57 2.75 11.70
C GLY A 482 11.16 3.36 11.85
N GLU A 483 11.12 4.43 12.61
CA GLU A 483 9.93 5.25 12.75
C GLU A 483 9.85 6.26 11.60
N VAL A 484 8.84 6.09 10.73
CA VAL A 484 8.65 6.92 9.53
C VAL A 484 7.58 7.97 9.76
N GLU A 485 7.92 9.22 9.47
CA GLU A 485 7.04 10.40 9.50
C GLU A 485 7.03 11.04 8.10
N PRO A 486 6.02 10.72 7.28
CA PRO A 486 5.98 11.18 5.90
C PRO A 486 5.53 12.64 5.74
N GLY A 487 5.04 13.26 6.82
CA GLY A 487 4.47 14.60 6.78
C GLY A 487 2.98 14.60 6.42
N ARG A 488 2.49 15.75 5.96
CA ARG A 488 1.06 15.97 5.70
C ARG A 488 0.62 15.36 4.36
N PRO A 489 -0.50 14.61 4.35
CA PRO A 489 -1.00 14.00 3.13
C PRO A 489 -1.46 15.01 2.06
N ASP A 490 -2.09 16.14 2.45
CA ASP A 490 -2.55 17.19 1.52
C ASP A 490 -1.40 17.92 0.81
N GLU A 491 -0.21 17.91 1.39
CA GLU A 491 1.02 18.42 0.78
C GLU A 491 1.75 17.35 -0.06
N LEU A 492 1.15 16.17 -0.25
CA LEU A 492 1.69 15.05 -1.02
C LEU A 492 3.06 14.55 -0.49
N TYR A 493 3.23 14.58 0.85
CA TYR A 493 4.42 14.08 1.54
C TYR A 493 5.73 14.73 1.04
N PRO A 494 5.88 16.04 1.17
CA PRO A 494 7.02 16.77 0.60
C PRO A 494 8.34 16.47 1.29
N LEU A 495 8.30 15.95 2.53
CA LEU A 495 9.45 15.70 3.38
C LEU A 495 9.23 14.41 4.16
N VAL A 496 9.78 13.29 3.67
CA VAL A 496 9.71 12.00 4.36
C VAL A 496 10.91 11.87 5.30
N ARG A 497 10.64 11.69 6.59
CA ARG A 497 11.66 11.50 7.63
C ARG A 497 11.55 10.11 8.22
N ALA A 498 12.67 9.48 8.46
CA ALA A 498 12.75 8.22 9.17
C ALA A 498 13.89 8.25 10.18
N HIS A 499 13.72 7.59 11.33
CA HIS A 499 14.79 7.46 12.30
C HIS A 499 14.77 6.10 13.00
N ALA A 500 15.96 5.62 13.36
CA ALA A 500 16.17 4.41 14.15
C ALA A 500 17.47 4.56 14.95
N GLY A 501 17.38 4.41 16.26
CA GLY A 501 18.53 4.61 17.16
C GLY A 501 19.18 5.99 16.97
N ASP A 502 20.48 6.02 16.67
CA ASP A 502 21.28 7.22 16.45
C ASP A 502 21.25 7.75 15.02
N ALA A 503 20.49 7.12 14.12
CA ALA A 503 20.44 7.43 12.70
C ALA A 503 19.11 8.07 12.28
N GLN A 504 19.18 9.04 11.37
CA GLN A 504 18.03 9.61 10.69
C GLN A 504 18.26 9.66 9.17
N VAL A 505 17.19 9.51 8.42
CA VAL A 505 17.16 9.70 6.96
C VAL A 505 16.07 10.71 6.64
N VAL A 506 16.38 11.68 5.80
CA VAL A 506 15.40 12.65 5.32
C VAL A 506 15.44 12.68 3.80
N VAL A 507 14.28 12.48 3.17
CA VAL A 507 14.11 12.60 1.73
C VAL A 507 13.26 13.85 1.46
N ALA A 508 13.86 14.87 0.86
CA ALA A 508 13.20 16.12 0.51
C ALA A 508 12.72 16.05 -0.94
N HIS A 509 11.40 16.03 -1.14
CA HIS A 509 10.75 16.03 -2.45
C HIS A 509 10.26 17.43 -2.88
N ALA A 510 10.37 18.41 -1.99
CA ALA A 510 10.07 19.81 -2.24
C ALA A 510 11.05 20.70 -1.48
N GLU A 511 11.21 21.92 -1.95
CA GLU A 511 12.07 22.94 -1.35
C GLU A 511 11.46 23.46 -0.04
N ARG A 512 11.65 22.72 1.04
CA ARG A 512 11.16 23.05 2.37
C ARG A 512 12.29 22.98 3.40
N PRO A 513 12.21 23.77 4.50
CA PRO A 513 13.17 23.65 5.58
C PRO A 513 13.19 22.23 6.17
N VAL A 514 14.37 21.63 6.23
CA VAL A 514 14.60 20.28 6.75
C VAL A 514 14.98 20.38 8.23
N PRO A 515 14.15 19.93 9.16
CA PRO A 515 14.53 19.89 10.57
C PRO A 515 15.57 18.80 10.80
N LEU A 516 16.69 19.15 11.46
CA LEU A 516 17.75 18.24 11.85
C LEU A 516 17.88 18.18 13.37
N ASP A 517 17.72 16.99 13.93
CA ASP A 517 18.01 16.71 15.33
C ASP A 517 19.32 15.89 15.43
N LEU A 518 20.45 16.57 15.32
CA LEU A 518 21.77 15.94 15.36
C LEU A 518 22.23 15.56 16.76
N MET A 519 21.54 16.03 17.81
CA MET A 519 21.82 15.61 19.18
C MET A 519 21.23 14.23 19.46
N ARG A 520 20.03 13.99 18.98
CA ARG A 520 19.35 12.71 19.13
C ARG A 520 19.80 11.69 18.09
N HIS A 521 20.04 12.16 16.86
CA HIS A 521 20.42 11.34 15.71
C HIS A 521 21.65 11.94 15.02
N PRO A 522 22.86 11.76 15.59
CA PRO A 522 24.07 12.36 15.05
C PRO A 522 24.50 11.82 13.69
N ARG A 523 23.97 10.67 13.30
CA ARG A 523 24.15 10.10 11.96
C ARG A 523 22.95 10.46 11.09
N ALA A 524 23.15 11.36 10.11
CA ALA A 524 22.08 11.78 9.22
C ALA A 524 22.44 11.53 7.76
N ASP A 525 21.42 11.15 6.98
CA ASP A 525 21.47 11.01 5.53
C ASP A 525 20.37 11.88 4.93
N LEU A 526 20.74 12.88 4.12
CA LEU A 526 19.82 13.82 3.50
C LEU A 526 19.81 13.62 1.99
N VAL A 527 18.66 13.21 1.47
CA VAL A 527 18.42 13.03 0.04
C VAL A 527 17.72 14.27 -0.51
N ASN A 528 18.34 14.92 -1.47
CA ASN A 528 17.75 16.03 -2.20
C ASN A 528 17.02 15.51 -3.44
N ALA A 529 15.78 15.06 -3.31
CA ALA A 529 14.98 14.61 -4.44
C ALA A 529 14.27 15.77 -5.19
N THR A 530 14.85 17.01 -5.12
CA THR A 530 14.36 18.20 -5.81
C THR A 530 15.27 18.58 -6.97
N ALA A 531 14.91 19.63 -7.71
CA ALA A 531 15.76 20.23 -8.73
C ALA A 531 16.68 21.33 -8.18
N ALA A 532 16.56 21.69 -6.90
CA ALA A 532 17.34 22.74 -6.28
C ALA A 532 18.79 22.30 -5.99
N ASP A 533 19.70 23.26 -6.03
CA ASP A 533 21.13 23.08 -5.75
C ASP A 533 21.43 23.21 -4.25
N GLY A 534 20.71 22.48 -3.41
CA GLY A 534 20.89 22.46 -1.98
C GLY A 534 19.60 22.44 -1.19
N LEU A 535 19.74 22.17 0.10
CA LEU A 535 18.63 22.14 1.05
C LEU A 535 18.88 23.13 2.18
N VAL A 536 17.85 23.84 2.62
CA VAL A 536 17.88 24.63 3.85
C VAL A 536 17.56 23.73 5.02
N CYS A 537 18.50 23.53 5.93
CA CYS A 537 18.34 22.72 7.12
C CYS A 537 18.19 23.61 8.36
N VAL A 538 17.36 23.18 9.32
CA VAL A 538 17.15 23.88 10.59
C VAL A 538 17.71 23.00 11.72
N VAL A 539 18.79 23.44 12.30
CA VAL A 539 19.46 22.79 13.45
C VAL A 539 18.94 23.43 14.74
N ARG A 540 18.35 22.62 15.62
CA ARG A 540 17.67 23.16 16.83
C ARG A 540 18.56 23.23 18.08
N HIS A 541 19.72 22.60 18.07
CA HIS A 541 20.55 22.38 19.25
C HIS A 541 21.97 22.92 19.10
N ALA A 542 22.77 22.81 20.16
CA ALA A 542 24.11 23.36 20.27
C ALA A 542 25.04 22.99 19.11
N SER A 543 26.13 23.73 18.96
CA SER A 543 27.14 23.47 17.91
C SER A 543 27.66 22.04 17.96
N LEU A 544 27.66 21.38 16.80
CA LEU A 544 28.12 20.01 16.64
C LEU A 544 29.13 19.94 15.47
N GLN A 545 30.25 19.30 15.71
CA GLN A 545 31.20 18.98 14.65
C GLN A 545 30.80 17.65 13.97
N ALA A 546 30.94 17.60 12.65
CA ALA A 546 30.63 16.43 11.86
C ALA A 546 31.52 16.39 10.59
N THR A 547 31.67 15.22 10.01
CA THR A 547 32.20 15.03 8.67
C THR A 547 31.03 14.95 7.70
N LEU A 548 31.05 15.81 6.68
CA LEU A 548 30.08 15.80 5.59
C LEU A 548 30.68 15.14 4.34
N THR A 549 29.90 14.30 3.67
CA THR A 549 30.25 13.82 2.33
C THR A 549 29.02 13.96 1.43
N THR A 550 29.18 14.68 0.33
CA THR A 550 28.12 14.95 -0.65
C THR A 550 28.37 14.16 -1.92
N TYR A 551 27.31 13.60 -2.45
CA TYR A 551 27.30 12.80 -3.68
C TYR A 551 26.32 13.41 -4.69
N ASP A 552 26.65 13.36 -5.97
CA ASP A 552 25.72 13.66 -7.06
C ASP A 552 24.72 12.50 -7.28
N ALA A 553 23.80 12.64 -8.24
CA ALA A 553 22.80 11.63 -8.59
C ALA A 553 23.42 10.27 -9.00
N ARG A 554 24.64 10.26 -9.46
CA ARG A 554 25.40 9.09 -9.96
C ARG A 554 26.31 8.48 -8.88
N GLY A 555 26.36 9.09 -7.68
CA GLY A 555 27.17 8.65 -6.57
C GLY A 555 28.63 9.10 -6.60
N ARG A 556 28.95 10.11 -7.40
CA ARG A 556 30.29 10.72 -7.41
C ARG A 556 30.39 11.69 -6.23
N VAL A 557 31.47 11.60 -5.46
CA VAL A 557 31.74 12.55 -4.37
C VAL A 557 32.00 13.93 -4.95
N THR A 558 31.18 14.90 -4.59
CA THR A 558 31.34 16.31 -5.00
C THR A 558 32.05 17.13 -3.93
N ARG A 559 31.91 16.76 -2.67
CA ARG A 559 32.57 17.41 -1.53
C ARG A 559 32.71 16.42 -0.37
N SER A 560 33.83 16.53 0.37
CA SER A 560 33.99 15.82 1.65
C SER A 560 34.86 16.67 2.59
N GLY A 561 34.54 16.72 3.88
CA GLY A 561 35.33 17.42 4.87
C GLY A 561 34.58 17.75 6.15
N PRO A 562 35.31 18.35 7.12
CA PRO A 562 34.71 18.74 8.39
C PRO A 562 33.74 19.91 8.24
N HIS A 563 32.72 19.92 9.07
CA HIS A 563 31.71 20.98 9.16
C HIS A 563 31.29 21.18 10.61
N THR A 564 31.02 22.42 10.97
CA THR A 564 30.46 22.74 12.28
C THR A 564 29.05 23.26 12.11
N PHE A 565 28.07 22.50 12.61
CA PHE A 565 26.69 22.98 12.69
C PHE A 565 26.51 23.91 13.86
N ALA A 566 25.96 25.10 13.60
CA ALA A 566 25.46 26.00 14.64
C ALA A 566 23.93 25.95 14.69
N PRO A 567 23.30 26.32 15.82
CA PRO A 567 21.85 26.47 15.88
C PRO A 567 21.34 27.49 14.86
N GLY A 568 20.20 27.18 14.24
CA GLY A 568 19.58 28.05 13.23
C GLY A 568 19.48 27.42 11.86
N ALA A 569 19.18 28.24 10.85
CA ALA A 569 19.08 27.80 9.48
C ALA A 569 20.47 27.77 8.82
N VAL A 570 20.76 26.68 8.14
CA VAL A 570 21.97 26.49 7.35
C VAL A 570 21.61 25.95 5.97
N ARG A 571 22.15 26.53 4.92
CA ARG A 571 22.06 25.95 3.57
C ARG A 571 23.18 24.93 3.40
N LEU A 572 22.82 23.73 3.00
CA LEU A 572 23.75 22.66 2.65
C LEU A 572 23.73 22.45 1.14
N ASP A 573 24.89 22.52 0.50
CA ASP A 573 25.05 22.33 -0.94
C ASP A 573 24.96 20.83 -1.25
N ILE A 574 23.79 20.39 -1.69
CA ILE A 574 23.51 19.02 -2.09
C ILE A 574 22.99 19.08 -3.53
N PRO A 575 23.70 18.52 -4.52
CA PRO A 575 23.25 18.58 -5.91
C PRO A 575 21.81 18.07 -6.10
N PRO A 576 21.13 18.48 -7.18
CA PRO A 576 19.85 17.90 -7.55
C PRO A 576 19.93 16.37 -7.61
N SER A 577 18.96 15.70 -7.04
CA SER A 577 18.94 14.23 -6.88
C SER A 577 20.19 13.64 -6.22
N GLY A 578 20.86 14.43 -5.35
CA GLY A 578 22.08 14.03 -4.64
C GLY A 578 21.81 13.53 -3.22
N LEU A 579 22.88 13.11 -2.56
CA LEU A 579 22.89 12.63 -1.18
C LEU A 579 23.96 13.36 -0.38
N LEU A 580 23.63 13.79 0.83
CA LEU A 580 24.59 14.22 1.83
C LEU A 580 24.57 13.24 3.00
N THR A 581 25.74 12.79 3.41
CA THR A 581 25.92 12.02 4.65
C THR A 581 26.57 12.91 5.71
N VAL A 582 25.99 12.89 6.91
CA VAL A 582 26.53 13.55 8.12
C VAL A 582 26.98 12.46 9.08
N ARG A 583 28.23 12.49 9.48
CA ARG A 583 28.79 11.53 10.45
C ARG A 583 29.48 12.27 11.59
N PRO A 584 29.38 11.79 12.85
CA PRO A 584 30.19 12.32 13.94
C PRO A 584 31.68 12.32 13.55
N PRO A 585 32.51 13.20 14.13
CA PRO A 585 33.95 13.09 13.97
C PRO A 585 34.43 11.77 14.60
N ASP A 586 35.46 11.18 14.04
CA ASP A 586 36.12 9.97 14.52
C ASP A 586 36.65 10.15 15.94
#